data_28965a2a7a71ea6adf341d4ec95e8e53
#
_entry.id   28965a2a7a71ea6adf341d4ec95e8e53
#
_cell.length_a   1.000
_cell.length_b   1.000
_cell.length_c   1.000
_cell.angle_alpha   90.00
_cell.angle_beta   90.00
_cell.angle_gamma   90.00
#
_symmetry.space_group_name_H-M   'P 1'
#
loop_
_entity.id
_entity.type
_entity.pdbx_description
1 polymer ?
#
loop_
_entity_poly.entity_id
_entity_poly.type
_entity_poly.pdbx_seq_one_letter_code
_entity_poly.pdbx_strand_id
1 'polypeptide(L)'
;MPGDAVQVAPHVYTVVLENDKVRVLDTNTDAGASSDMHSHPNMVGYAISDCSWDLTGPDGTTARVEVPAGATFYLDAVEHAAFDFGSNGAHAILIELK
;
A
#
# COMPACT_ATOMS: atom_id res chain seq x y z
N MET A 1 -10.22 12.43 9.90
CA MET A 1 -8.91 12.12 9.30
C MET A 1 -8.69 10.63 9.32
N PRO A 2 -8.37 10.00 8.19
CA PRO A 2 -7.95 8.61 8.18
C PRO A 2 -6.69 8.43 9.01
N GLY A 3 -6.58 7.29 9.66
CA GLY A 3 -5.41 6.97 10.46
C GLY A 3 -4.25 6.47 9.63
N ASP A 4 -3.12 6.28 10.29
CA ASP A 4 -1.93 5.69 9.72
C ASP A 4 -2.20 4.28 9.18
N ALA A 5 -1.58 3.93 8.07
CA ALA A 5 -1.82 2.65 7.38
C ALA A 5 -1.63 1.43 8.29
N VAL A 6 -0.59 1.43 9.11
CA VAL A 6 -0.30 0.30 10.01
C VAL A 6 -1.35 0.18 11.10
N GLN A 7 -1.87 1.31 11.60
CA GLN A 7 -2.90 1.32 12.63
C GLN A 7 -4.25 0.89 12.08
N VAL A 8 -4.59 1.32 10.87
CA VAL A 8 -5.89 1.02 10.24
C VAL A 8 -5.91 -0.40 9.66
N ALA A 9 -4.82 -0.84 9.04
CA ALA A 9 -4.75 -2.10 8.31
C ALA A 9 -3.55 -2.96 8.75
N PRO A 10 -3.47 -3.38 10.02
CA PRO A 10 -2.36 -4.20 10.50
C PRO A 10 -2.33 -5.59 9.85
N HIS A 11 -3.43 -6.03 9.25
CA HIS A 11 -3.48 -7.29 8.49
C HIS A 11 -2.78 -7.20 7.13
N VAL A 12 -2.51 -5.97 6.65
CA VAL A 12 -1.86 -5.72 5.36
C VAL A 12 -0.42 -5.27 5.56
N TYR A 13 -0.18 -4.37 6.51
CA TYR A 13 1.10 -3.68 6.68
C TYR A 13 1.81 -4.10 7.96
N THR A 14 3.04 -4.60 7.82
CA THR A 14 3.91 -4.94 8.95
C THR A 14 5.17 -4.09 8.89
N VAL A 15 5.50 -3.38 9.97
CA VAL A 15 6.73 -2.60 10.05
C VAL A 15 7.91 -3.56 10.21
N VAL A 16 8.85 -3.53 9.27
CA VAL A 16 10.05 -4.38 9.31
C VAL A 16 11.32 -3.59 9.59
N LEU A 17 11.30 -2.29 9.40
CA LEU A 17 12.39 -1.38 9.75
C LEU A 17 11.82 0.02 9.93
N GLU A 18 12.27 0.71 10.97
CA GLU A 18 11.88 2.11 11.18
C GLU A 18 13.00 2.88 11.87
N ASN A 19 13.29 4.08 11.35
CA ASN A 19 14.23 5.01 11.97
C ASN A 19 13.72 6.44 11.76
N ASP A 20 14.59 7.43 11.97
CA ASP A 20 14.22 8.84 11.83
C ASP A 20 14.06 9.31 10.38
N LYS A 21 14.37 8.45 9.40
CA LYS A 21 14.35 8.81 7.98
C LYS A 21 13.31 8.04 7.17
N VAL A 22 13.08 6.77 7.51
CA VAL A 22 12.18 5.89 6.75
C VAL A 22 11.42 4.95 7.68
N ARG A 23 10.27 4.48 7.18
CA ARG A 23 9.55 3.34 7.75
C ARG A 23 9.28 2.36 6.63
N VAL A 24 9.82 1.16 6.74
CA VAL A 24 9.68 0.11 5.72
C VAL A 24 8.57 -0.84 6.12
N LEU A 25 7.60 -1.03 5.23
CA LEU A 25 6.45 -1.87 5.45
C LEU A 25 6.50 -3.09 4.53
N ASP A 26 6.41 -4.27 5.14
CA ASP A 26 6.10 -5.50 4.41
C ASP A 26 4.59 -5.49 4.18
N THR A 27 4.17 -5.49 2.92
CA THR A 27 2.78 -5.28 2.53
C THR A 27 2.26 -6.53 1.83
N ASN A 28 1.25 -7.14 2.41
CA ASN A 28 0.64 -8.37 1.89
C ASN A 28 -0.87 -8.22 1.80
N THR A 29 -1.44 -8.50 0.63
CA THR A 29 -2.88 -8.60 0.45
C THR A 29 -3.23 -9.94 -0.18
N ASP A 30 -4.26 -10.59 0.37
CA ASP A 30 -4.85 -11.76 -0.28
C ASP A 30 -5.78 -11.30 -1.40
N ALA A 31 -6.05 -12.19 -2.36
CA ALA A 31 -7.03 -11.92 -3.41
C ALA A 31 -8.36 -11.54 -2.77
N GLY A 32 -8.92 -10.41 -3.17
CA GLY A 32 -10.18 -9.89 -2.64
C GLY A 32 -10.06 -9.17 -1.29
N ALA A 33 -8.86 -9.07 -0.72
CA ALA A 33 -8.67 -8.35 0.54
C ALA A 33 -8.83 -6.84 0.33
N SER A 34 -9.32 -6.16 1.35
CA SER A 34 -9.48 -4.71 1.33
C SER A 34 -8.92 -4.08 2.60
N SER A 35 -8.55 -2.83 2.50
CA SER A 35 -8.19 -2.00 3.65
C SER A 35 -9.05 -0.75 3.67
N ASP A 36 -9.45 -0.32 4.87
CA ASP A 36 -10.19 0.91 5.06
C ASP A 36 -9.31 2.12 4.72
N MET A 37 -9.96 3.27 4.56
CA MET A 37 -9.26 4.52 4.27
C MET A 37 -8.15 4.77 5.29
N HIS A 38 -6.94 4.96 4.78
CA HIS A 38 -5.75 5.20 5.59
C HIS A 38 -4.83 6.18 4.87
N SER A 39 -3.78 6.65 5.56
CA SER A 39 -2.85 7.62 5.01
C SER A 39 -1.44 7.06 4.94
N HIS A 40 -0.72 7.50 3.92
CA HIS A 40 0.71 7.28 3.76
C HIS A 40 1.40 8.61 3.51
N PRO A 41 2.63 8.81 4.00
CA PRO A 41 3.50 9.90 3.51
C PRO A 41 4.01 9.56 2.11
N ASN A 42 4.86 10.42 1.54
CA ASN A 42 5.56 10.08 0.30
C ASN A 42 6.26 8.74 0.47
N MET A 43 6.16 7.88 -0.53
CA MET A 43 6.74 6.53 -0.42
C MET A 43 7.22 5.98 -1.75
N VAL A 44 8.22 5.11 -1.64
CA VAL A 44 8.71 4.28 -2.75
C VAL A 44 8.24 2.86 -2.51
N GLY A 45 7.76 2.20 -3.56
CA GLY A 45 7.35 0.81 -3.49
C GLY A 45 8.17 -0.09 -4.39
N TYR A 46 8.27 -1.36 -4.00
CA TYR A 46 8.87 -2.42 -4.81
C TYR A 46 7.94 -3.63 -4.78
N ALA A 47 7.50 -4.06 -5.97
CA ALA A 47 6.61 -5.22 -6.09
C ALA A 47 7.43 -6.52 -6.06
N ILE A 48 7.23 -7.34 -5.04
CA ILE A 48 7.85 -8.67 -4.95
C ILE A 48 7.09 -9.65 -5.85
N SER A 49 5.76 -9.55 -5.85
CA SER A 49 4.88 -10.30 -6.76
C SER A 49 4.12 -9.31 -7.65
N ASP A 50 3.37 -9.81 -8.63
CA ASP A 50 2.44 -8.98 -9.38
C ASP A 50 1.41 -8.41 -8.42
N CYS A 51 1.18 -7.11 -8.48
CA CYS A 51 0.27 -6.41 -7.61
C CYS A 51 -0.85 -5.78 -8.43
N SER A 52 -2.09 -5.97 -7.99
CA SER A 52 -3.29 -5.49 -8.68
C SER A 52 -4.22 -4.85 -7.65
N TRP A 53 -4.19 -3.53 -7.56
CA TRP A 53 -4.96 -2.80 -6.55
C TRP A 53 -5.87 -1.75 -7.17
N ASP A 54 -7.10 -1.67 -6.66
CA ASP A 54 -7.97 -0.51 -6.84
C ASP A 54 -7.76 0.40 -5.63
N LEU A 55 -7.32 1.63 -5.88
CA LEU A 55 -7.05 2.64 -4.85
C LEU A 55 -8.12 3.72 -4.93
N THR A 56 -8.90 3.86 -3.88
CA THR A 56 -10.02 4.81 -3.82
C THR A 56 -9.67 5.97 -2.90
N GLY A 57 -9.66 7.18 -3.43
CA GLY A 57 -9.37 8.39 -2.68
C GLY A 57 -10.57 8.89 -1.86
N PRO A 58 -10.36 9.94 -1.04
CA PRO A 58 -11.42 10.49 -0.18
C PRO A 58 -12.63 11.03 -0.94
N ASP A 59 -12.45 11.41 -2.21
CA ASP A 59 -13.53 11.90 -3.07
C ASP A 59 -14.32 10.79 -3.75
N GLY A 60 -13.97 9.51 -3.48
CA GLY A 60 -14.61 8.35 -4.08
C GLY A 60 -14.05 7.95 -5.44
N THR A 61 -13.09 8.69 -5.98
CA THR A 61 -12.44 8.34 -7.24
C THR A 61 -11.53 7.13 -7.06
N THR A 62 -11.68 6.14 -7.93
CA THR A 62 -10.87 4.92 -7.90
C THR A 62 -9.89 4.89 -9.06
N ALA A 63 -8.60 4.65 -8.75
CA ALA A 63 -7.56 4.40 -9.73
C ALA A 63 -7.16 2.94 -9.68
N ARG A 64 -7.15 2.27 -10.82
CA ARG A 64 -6.69 0.88 -10.94
C ARG A 64 -5.19 0.87 -11.22
N VAL A 65 -4.45 0.17 -10.39
CA VAL A 65 -2.98 0.11 -10.47
C VAL A 65 -2.55 -1.34 -10.62
N GLU A 66 -1.76 -1.61 -11.65
CA GLU A 66 -1.15 -2.93 -11.86
C GLU A 66 0.37 -2.74 -11.93
N VAL A 67 1.08 -3.43 -11.02
CA VAL A 67 2.54 -3.34 -10.92
C VAL A 67 3.10 -4.74 -11.07
N PRO A 68 3.90 -5.00 -12.12
CA PRO A 68 4.50 -6.32 -12.29
C PRO A 68 5.58 -6.60 -11.26
N ALA A 69 5.78 -7.88 -10.94
CA ALA A 69 6.85 -8.31 -10.04
C ALA A 69 8.21 -7.75 -10.50
N GLY A 70 8.97 -7.22 -9.56
CA GLY A 70 10.27 -6.61 -9.80
C GLY A 70 10.25 -5.14 -10.18
N ALA A 71 9.07 -4.54 -10.37
CA ALA A 71 8.94 -3.13 -10.68
C ALA A 71 8.94 -2.27 -9.41
N THR A 72 9.41 -1.03 -9.56
CA THR A 72 9.35 -0.02 -8.50
C THR A 72 8.34 1.05 -8.88
N PHE A 73 7.79 1.73 -7.86
CA PHE A 73 6.87 2.84 -8.05
C PHE A 73 7.02 3.88 -6.95
N TYR A 74 6.51 5.06 -7.20
CA TYR A 74 6.51 6.16 -6.24
C TYR A 74 5.09 6.70 -6.09
N LEU A 75 4.70 7.01 -4.85
CA LEU A 75 3.43 7.70 -4.56
C LEU A 75 3.71 8.89 -3.66
N ASP A 76 3.15 10.05 -4.05
CA ASP A 76 3.09 11.20 -3.15
C ASP A 76 2.19 10.89 -1.95
N ALA A 77 2.35 11.65 -0.87
CA ALA A 77 1.51 11.54 0.32
C ALA A 77 0.04 11.46 -0.08
N VAL A 78 -0.66 10.45 0.43
CA VAL A 78 -1.98 10.09 -0.06
C VAL A 78 -2.86 9.53 1.06
N GLU A 79 -4.18 9.74 0.92
CA GLU A 79 -5.20 9.04 1.68
C GLU A 79 -5.97 8.16 0.70
N HIS A 80 -6.09 6.87 1.01
CA HIS A 80 -6.86 5.96 0.15
C HIS A 80 -7.33 4.72 0.90
N ALA A 81 -8.36 4.08 0.34
CA ALA A 81 -8.72 2.70 0.64
C ALA A 81 -8.18 1.83 -0.51
N ALA A 82 -7.87 0.58 -0.22
CA ALA A 82 -7.30 -0.33 -1.22
C ALA A 82 -8.12 -1.62 -1.30
N PHE A 83 -8.18 -2.18 -2.52
CA PHE A 83 -8.81 -3.46 -2.77
C PHE A 83 -7.93 -4.26 -3.74
N ASP A 84 -7.59 -5.50 -3.37
CA ASP A 84 -6.83 -6.40 -4.23
C ASP A 84 -7.79 -7.11 -5.18
N PHE A 85 -7.80 -6.68 -6.46
CA PHE A 85 -8.66 -7.30 -7.48
C PHE A 85 -7.96 -8.43 -8.23
N GLY A 86 -6.71 -8.73 -7.88
CA GLY A 86 -5.95 -9.82 -8.50
C GLY A 86 -6.43 -11.19 -8.02
N SER A 87 -6.00 -12.22 -8.72
CA SER A 87 -6.40 -13.61 -8.41
C SER A 87 -5.45 -14.33 -7.44
N ASN A 88 -4.24 -13.79 -7.23
CA ASN A 88 -3.17 -14.46 -6.48
C ASN A 88 -2.69 -13.69 -5.25
N GLY A 89 -3.36 -12.59 -4.90
CA GLY A 89 -2.87 -11.71 -3.85
C GLY A 89 -1.69 -10.85 -4.33
N ALA A 90 -1.11 -10.07 -3.41
CA ALA A 90 0.00 -9.18 -3.72
C ALA A 90 0.99 -9.12 -2.56
N HIS A 91 2.27 -8.98 -2.89
CA HIS A 91 3.33 -8.79 -1.91
C HIS A 91 4.27 -7.68 -2.40
N ALA A 92 4.44 -6.66 -1.59
CA ALA A 92 5.28 -5.51 -1.91
C ALA A 92 5.99 -4.99 -0.67
N ILE A 93 7.09 -4.29 -0.90
CA ILE A 93 7.78 -3.53 0.13
C ILE A 93 7.50 -2.06 -0.14
N LEU A 94 7.00 -1.35 0.87
CA LEU A 94 6.79 0.09 0.82
C LEU A 94 7.80 0.78 1.73
N ILE A 95 8.46 1.80 1.21
CA ILE A 95 9.42 2.59 1.96
C ILE A 95 8.81 3.98 2.12
N GLU A 96 8.24 4.23 3.30
CA GLU A 96 7.66 5.53 3.65
C GLU A 96 8.77 6.49 4.06
N LEU A 97 8.79 7.68 3.47
CA LEU A 97 9.80 8.70 3.74
C LEU A 97 9.32 9.61 4.87
N LYS A 98 10.20 9.91 5.80
CA LYS A 98 9.89 10.79 6.92
C LYS A 98 10.39 12.20 6.72
#